data_b0767921eedf0d73f4a33d914d8ef467
#
_entry.id   b0767921eedf0d73f4a33d914d8ef467
#
_cell.length_a   1.000
_cell.length_b   1.000
_cell.length_c   1.000
_cell.angle_alpha   90.00
_cell.angle_beta   90.00
_cell.angle_gamma   90.00
#
_symmetry.space_group_name_H-M   'P 1'
#
loop_
_entity.id
_entity.type
_entity.pdbx_description
1 polymer ?
#
loop_
_entity_poly.entity_id
_entity_poly.type
_entity_poly.pdbx_seq_one_letter_code
_entity_poly.pdbx_strand_id
1 'polypeptide(L)'
;MKTSKKILCGLFALITAFGFSGCGKKNAGGIKITIWASEGDKPFVQSVVQEFKKKNPDKEYRFVIDIQGTNDVATRVLNDVENAADIFTYSNDQLSKLINGDALTRIAGERLERITAANSKESMEAAYETVNGENHAYGMPYTDNTFFLYYDKSVLTETDVATLDGILSKCSSNKQFAMPMGDGWYTTSFYFGKNLGYNVEYDKNLAETKITCDFDNETGVAVTEAMWSYVKESRFKADANDSKITAGFNDGSIVAAVSGIWNRTAIQEYLGENFAAAKLPTYTLYKGTANEEQVQLTAFAGYKLLGVNNYSKHKTDALDFAEFFTNKENQVKHFEERGVVPTNVEARKDEKVQADICAKAITQQLQYSKTQKGVPSTMWIPMEGLGSAMITGKQSGSFDVRAQLKACVDAIEKNAK
;
A
#
# COMPACT_ATOMS: atom_id res chain seq x y z
N MET A 1 -62.38 -61.54 -17.97
CA MET A 1 -62.65 -62.11 -19.31
C MET A 1 -61.36 -61.93 -20.14
N LYS A 2 -60.82 -63.14 -20.52
CA LYS A 2 -60.08 -63.44 -21.78
C LYS A 2 -58.79 -62.55 -22.06
N THR A 3 -57.68 -63.05 -22.25
CA THR A 3 -56.97 -64.31 -22.62
C THR A 3 -55.65 -63.83 -23.29
N SER A 4 -54.57 -64.25 -22.68
CA SER A 4 -53.45 -65.05 -23.20
C SER A 4 -53.05 -64.86 -24.69
N LYS A 5 -51.74 -64.71 -24.95
CA LYS A 5 -50.90 -65.74 -25.53
C LYS A 5 -49.44 -65.37 -25.57
N LYS A 6 -48.66 -66.30 -25.14
CA LYS A 6 -47.21 -66.48 -25.32
C LYS A 6 -46.84 -66.66 -26.78
N ILE A 7 -45.64 -66.25 -27.23
CA ILE A 7 -44.79 -67.09 -28.14
C ILE A 7 -43.32 -66.71 -27.88
N LEU A 8 -42.54 -67.78 -27.87
CA LEU A 8 -41.15 -68.04 -27.53
C LEU A 8 -40.33 -68.16 -28.79
N CYS A 9 -39.02 -68.05 -28.69
CA CYS A 9 -37.87 -68.36 -29.61
C CYS A 9 -37.11 -67.12 -30.09
N GLY A 10 -35.82 -67.06 -30.08
CA GLY A 10 -34.76 -68.04 -29.81
C GLY A 10 -33.41 -67.34 -29.92
N LEU A 11 -32.39 -67.92 -29.35
CA LEU A 11 -30.99 -67.60 -29.27
C LEU A 11 -30.36 -67.02 -30.56
N PHE A 12 -29.47 -66.03 -30.38
CA PHE A 12 -28.10 -66.15 -30.90
C PHE A 12 -27.15 -65.18 -30.14
N ALA A 13 -26.16 -65.74 -29.46
CA ALA A 13 -25.06 -65.02 -28.81
C ALA A 13 -24.04 -64.59 -29.85
N LEU A 14 -23.67 -63.31 -29.84
CA LEU A 14 -22.42 -62.84 -30.41
C LEU A 14 -21.71 -61.95 -29.37
N ILE A 15 -20.68 -62.51 -28.80
CA ILE A 15 -19.72 -61.78 -27.92
C ILE A 15 -18.84 -60.95 -28.83
N THR A 16 -19.00 -59.65 -28.83
CA THR A 16 -17.97 -58.71 -29.29
C THR A 16 -17.43 -57.97 -28.09
N ALA A 17 -16.20 -58.30 -27.71
CA ALA A 17 -15.40 -57.58 -26.73
C ALA A 17 -15.09 -56.18 -27.27
N PHE A 18 -15.82 -55.21 -26.82
CA PHE A 18 -15.40 -53.81 -26.93
C PHE A 18 -14.67 -53.46 -25.64
N GLY A 19 -13.36 -53.20 -25.81
CA GLY A 19 -12.53 -52.69 -24.76
C GLY A 19 -13.09 -51.36 -24.24
N PHE A 20 -13.48 -51.33 -23.00
CA PHE A 20 -13.71 -50.09 -22.26
C PHE A 20 -12.36 -49.40 -22.08
N SER A 21 -11.98 -48.52 -23.05
CA SER A 21 -11.06 -47.45 -22.75
C SER A 21 -11.73 -46.62 -21.67
N GLY A 22 -11.25 -46.76 -20.46
CA GLY A 22 -11.65 -45.89 -19.32
C GLY A 22 -11.32 -44.47 -19.63
N CYS A 23 -12.27 -43.70 -20.15
CA CYS A 23 -12.25 -42.25 -20.00
C CYS A 23 -12.33 -41.95 -18.52
N GLY A 24 -11.17 -41.76 -17.87
CA GLY A 24 -11.10 -41.14 -16.57
C GLY A 24 -11.87 -39.83 -16.66
N LYS A 25 -12.96 -39.71 -15.91
CA LYS A 25 -13.61 -38.43 -15.67
C LYS A 25 -12.51 -37.48 -15.18
N LYS A 26 -12.01 -36.58 -16.06
CA LYS A 26 -11.33 -35.38 -15.62
C LYS A 26 -12.31 -34.74 -14.62
N ASN A 27 -11.89 -34.62 -13.38
CA ASN A 27 -12.63 -33.87 -12.39
C ASN A 27 -12.99 -32.52 -13.02
N ALA A 28 -14.29 -32.26 -13.17
CA ALA A 28 -14.85 -31.03 -13.71
C ALA A 28 -14.76 -29.89 -12.68
N GLY A 29 -13.55 -29.61 -12.19
CA GLY A 29 -13.26 -28.56 -11.26
C GLY A 29 -11.83 -28.07 -11.52
N GLY A 30 -11.67 -27.08 -12.40
CA GLY A 30 -10.37 -26.45 -12.64
C GLY A 30 -9.78 -25.84 -11.35
N ILE A 31 -8.50 -25.52 -11.36
CA ILE A 31 -7.77 -24.92 -10.25
C ILE A 31 -8.39 -23.55 -9.96
N LYS A 32 -9.17 -23.45 -8.88
CA LYS A 32 -9.79 -22.18 -8.44
C LYS A 32 -8.80 -21.41 -7.59
N ILE A 33 -8.50 -20.17 -7.98
CA ILE A 33 -7.68 -19.23 -7.23
C ILE A 33 -8.47 -17.93 -7.03
N THR A 34 -8.62 -17.52 -5.79
CA THR A 34 -9.26 -16.25 -5.39
C THR A 34 -8.19 -15.20 -5.12
N ILE A 35 -8.35 -14.00 -5.69
CA ILE A 35 -7.44 -12.87 -5.53
C ILE A 35 -8.21 -11.70 -4.90
N TRP A 36 -7.68 -11.12 -3.83
CA TRP A 36 -8.12 -9.83 -3.31
C TRP A 36 -7.24 -8.72 -3.87
N ALA A 37 -7.86 -7.76 -4.54
CA ALA A 37 -7.21 -6.62 -5.18
C ALA A 37 -7.94 -5.32 -4.88
N SER A 38 -7.25 -4.18 -5.00
CA SER A 38 -7.89 -2.87 -4.92
C SER A 38 -8.81 -2.63 -6.13
N GLU A 39 -9.83 -1.78 -5.98
CA GLU A 39 -10.74 -1.41 -7.09
C GLU A 39 -9.96 -0.88 -8.30
N GLY A 40 -8.97 0.01 -8.05
CA GLY A 40 -8.17 0.59 -9.11
C GLY A 40 -7.26 -0.40 -9.84
N ASP A 41 -6.89 -1.51 -9.21
CA ASP A 41 -6.00 -2.52 -9.81
C ASP A 41 -6.76 -3.65 -10.52
N LYS A 42 -8.09 -3.71 -10.39
CA LYS A 42 -8.90 -4.78 -10.98
C LYS A 42 -8.67 -4.98 -12.48
N PRO A 43 -8.66 -3.95 -13.33
CA PRO A 43 -8.41 -4.14 -14.76
C PRO A 43 -7.03 -4.75 -15.05
N PHE A 44 -6.00 -4.26 -14.36
CA PHE A 44 -4.65 -4.80 -14.45
C PHE A 44 -4.59 -6.27 -14.03
N VAL A 45 -5.14 -6.63 -12.85
CA VAL A 45 -5.19 -8.01 -12.37
C VAL A 45 -5.92 -8.91 -13.37
N GLN A 46 -7.04 -8.46 -13.94
CA GLN A 46 -7.76 -9.20 -14.98
C GLN A 46 -6.89 -9.49 -16.22
N SER A 47 -6.12 -8.51 -16.65
CA SER A 47 -5.24 -8.67 -17.82
C SER A 47 -4.11 -9.65 -17.54
N VAL A 48 -3.47 -9.57 -16.35
CA VAL A 48 -2.41 -10.50 -15.93
C VAL A 48 -2.95 -11.94 -15.80
N VAL A 49 -4.16 -12.11 -15.27
CA VAL A 49 -4.84 -13.42 -15.23
C VAL A 49 -4.99 -14.02 -16.62
N GLN A 50 -5.42 -13.23 -17.62
CA GLN A 50 -5.57 -13.75 -18.99
C GLN A 50 -4.22 -14.16 -19.60
N GLU A 51 -3.17 -13.39 -19.35
CA GLU A 51 -1.83 -13.71 -19.84
C GLU A 51 -1.25 -14.95 -19.15
N PHE A 52 -1.44 -15.08 -17.85
CA PHE A 52 -1.02 -16.27 -17.09
C PHE A 52 -1.70 -17.54 -17.60
N LYS A 53 -3.01 -17.49 -17.86
CA LYS A 53 -3.76 -18.61 -18.44
C LYS A 53 -3.23 -19.01 -19.82
N LYS A 54 -2.91 -18.02 -20.68
CA LYS A 54 -2.32 -18.28 -22.01
C LYS A 54 -0.95 -18.95 -21.93
N LYS A 55 -0.14 -18.61 -20.93
CA LYS A 55 1.18 -19.22 -20.72
C LYS A 55 1.13 -20.60 -20.08
N ASN A 56 -0.02 -20.99 -19.51
CA ASN A 56 -0.23 -22.27 -18.85
C ASN A 56 -1.43 -23.02 -19.45
N PRO A 57 -1.42 -23.35 -20.75
CA PRO A 57 -2.58 -23.91 -21.45
C PRO A 57 -2.96 -25.32 -20.97
N ASP A 58 -2.04 -26.04 -20.35
CA ASP A 58 -2.24 -27.40 -19.86
C ASP A 58 -2.97 -27.45 -18.50
N LYS A 59 -3.16 -26.29 -17.86
CA LYS A 59 -3.88 -26.15 -16.58
C LYS A 59 -5.17 -25.38 -16.76
N GLU A 60 -6.27 -25.94 -16.30
CA GLU A 60 -7.57 -25.28 -16.30
C GLU A 60 -7.71 -24.37 -15.07
N TYR A 61 -7.37 -23.10 -15.20
CA TYR A 61 -7.48 -22.11 -14.14
C TYR A 61 -8.83 -21.38 -14.13
N ARG A 62 -9.42 -21.25 -12.93
CA ARG A 62 -10.56 -20.39 -12.63
C ARG A 62 -10.17 -19.34 -11.60
N PHE A 63 -9.90 -18.13 -12.02
CA PHE A 63 -9.64 -17.01 -11.11
C PHE A 63 -10.94 -16.30 -10.71
N VAL A 64 -11.03 -15.94 -9.43
CA VAL A 64 -12.07 -15.07 -8.87
C VAL A 64 -11.36 -13.85 -8.30
N ILE A 65 -11.74 -12.65 -8.74
CA ILE A 65 -11.14 -11.39 -8.29
C ILE A 65 -12.18 -10.65 -7.46
N ASP A 66 -11.95 -10.54 -6.16
CA ASP A 66 -12.79 -9.81 -5.22
C ASP A 66 -12.11 -8.49 -4.85
N ILE A 67 -12.91 -7.42 -4.79
CA ILE A 67 -12.40 -6.10 -4.47
C ILE A 67 -12.33 -5.92 -2.97
N GLN A 68 -11.12 -5.63 -2.48
CA GLN A 68 -10.84 -5.37 -1.06
C GLN A 68 -9.86 -4.20 -0.93
N GLY A 69 -10.11 -3.32 0.04
CA GLY A 69 -9.15 -2.30 0.41
C GLY A 69 -7.86 -2.90 0.96
N THR A 70 -6.72 -2.25 0.71
CA THR A 70 -5.41 -2.76 1.14
C THR A 70 -5.02 -2.33 2.55
N ASN A 71 -5.67 -1.31 3.11
CA ASN A 71 -5.29 -0.73 4.41
C ASN A 71 -5.58 -1.65 5.60
N ASP A 72 -6.62 -2.48 5.51
CA ASP A 72 -7.09 -3.38 6.58
C ASP A 72 -7.07 -4.86 6.19
N VAL A 73 -6.32 -5.20 5.14
CA VAL A 73 -6.25 -6.58 4.61
C VAL A 73 -5.85 -7.59 5.67
N ALA A 74 -4.85 -7.29 6.52
CA ALA A 74 -4.46 -8.21 7.60
C ALA A 74 -5.63 -8.53 8.53
N THR A 75 -6.41 -7.53 8.93
CA THR A 75 -7.58 -7.73 9.78
C THR A 75 -8.63 -8.61 9.08
N ARG A 76 -8.88 -8.37 7.79
CA ARG A 76 -9.86 -9.15 7.01
C ARG A 76 -9.42 -10.59 6.81
N VAL A 77 -8.14 -10.82 6.49
CA VAL A 77 -7.57 -12.17 6.34
C VAL A 77 -7.66 -12.92 7.67
N LEU A 78 -7.29 -12.27 8.78
CA LEU A 78 -7.25 -12.92 10.10
C LEU A 78 -8.61 -13.14 10.73
N ASN A 79 -9.67 -12.49 10.24
CA ASN A 79 -11.05 -12.81 10.67
C ASN A 79 -11.47 -14.22 10.27
N ASP A 80 -10.98 -14.73 9.13
CA ASP A 80 -11.23 -16.10 8.66
C ASP A 80 -10.14 -16.52 7.69
N VAL A 81 -8.98 -16.89 8.20
CA VAL A 81 -7.77 -17.16 7.42
C VAL A 81 -7.93 -18.34 6.46
N GLU A 82 -8.70 -19.35 6.86
CA GLU A 82 -8.92 -20.56 6.06
C GLU A 82 -9.79 -20.30 4.81
N ASN A 83 -10.68 -19.32 4.87
CA ASN A 83 -11.60 -18.96 3.79
C ASN A 83 -11.23 -17.61 3.12
N ALA A 84 -10.18 -16.95 3.57
CA ALA A 84 -9.65 -15.76 2.90
C ALA A 84 -9.14 -16.10 1.49
N ALA A 85 -8.86 -15.06 0.68
CA ALA A 85 -8.33 -15.26 -0.67
C ALA A 85 -7.03 -16.05 -0.69
N ASP A 86 -6.78 -16.80 -1.76
CA ASP A 86 -5.51 -17.51 -1.99
C ASP A 86 -4.35 -16.54 -2.17
N ILE A 87 -4.62 -15.37 -2.76
CA ILE A 87 -3.63 -14.32 -3.03
C ILE A 87 -4.23 -12.97 -2.63
N PHE A 88 -3.45 -12.16 -1.92
CA PHE A 88 -3.87 -10.81 -1.54
C PHE A 88 -2.69 -9.83 -1.49
N THR A 89 -3.01 -8.56 -1.78
CA THR A 89 -2.06 -7.45 -1.64
C THR A 89 -2.13 -6.88 -0.22
N TYR A 90 -0.96 -6.64 0.39
CA TYR A 90 -0.87 -5.99 1.69
C TYR A 90 0.31 -5.00 1.74
N SER A 91 0.26 -4.02 2.63
CA SER A 91 1.37 -3.13 2.94
C SER A 91 2.31 -3.78 3.95
N ASN A 92 3.61 -3.50 3.84
CA ASN A 92 4.64 -4.19 4.62
C ASN A 92 4.59 -3.96 6.14
N ASP A 93 3.89 -2.95 6.64
CA ASP A 93 3.58 -2.77 8.07
C ASP A 93 2.65 -3.86 8.63
N GLN A 94 1.90 -4.54 7.77
CA GLN A 94 1.00 -5.63 8.16
C GLN A 94 1.68 -7.01 8.21
N LEU A 95 2.96 -7.08 7.79
CA LEU A 95 3.67 -8.34 7.62
C LEU A 95 3.70 -9.19 8.90
N SER A 96 4.20 -8.62 10.01
CA SER A 96 4.34 -9.34 11.29
C SER A 96 2.99 -9.84 11.81
N LYS A 97 1.92 -9.02 11.67
CA LYS A 97 0.57 -9.39 12.07
C LYS A 97 0.04 -10.59 11.26
N LEU A 98 0.27 -10.60 9.95
CA LEU A 98 -0.13 -11.71 9.06
C LEU A 98 0.65 -13.00 9.36
N ILE A 99 1.95 -12.88 9.69
CA ILE A 99 2.79 -14.02 10.07
C ILE A 99 2.33 -14.60 11.41
N ASN A 100 2.06 -13.75 12.41
CA ASN A 100 1.53 -14.18 13.70
C ASN A 100 0.22 -14.96 13.59
N GLY A 101 -0.61 -14.62 12.62
CA GLY A 101 -1.85 -15.33 12.32
C GLY A 101 -1.69 -16.51 11.37
N ASP A 102 -0.45 -16.96 11.09
CA ASP A 102 -0.12 -18.04 10.15
C ASP A 102 -0.76 -17.88 8.76
N ALA A 103 -0.98 -16.61 8.34
CA ALA A 103 -1.72 -16.30 7.12
C ALA A 103 -0.88 -16.33 5.85
N LEU A 104 0.47 -16.30 5.95
CA LEU A 104 1.34 -16.18 4.80
C LEU A 104 2.17 -17.43 4.53
N THR A 105 2.21 -17.85 3.28
CA THR A 105 3.10 -18.89 2.79
C THR A 105 4.54 -18.36 2.71
N ARG A 106 5.48 -19.08 3.32
CA ARG A 106 6.91 -18.79 3.21
C ARG A 106 7.39 -19.00 1.77
N ILE A 107 8.22 -18.06 1.29
CA ILE A 107 8.90 -18.13 0.00
C ILE A 107 10.32 -18.64 0.23
N ALA A 108 10.75 -19.67 -0.51
CA ALA A 108 12.04 -20.31 -0.31
C ALA A 108 12.61 -20.89 -1.62
N GLY A 109 13.86 -21.39 -1.55
CA GLY A 109 14.55 -22.06 -2.65
C GLY A 109 14.75 -21.16 -3.89
N GLU A 110 14.81 -21.77 -5.04
CA GLU A 110 15.07 -21.07 -6.32
C GLU A 110 14.08 -19.91 -6.60
N ARG A 111 12.82 -20.00 -6.13
CA ARG A 111 11.87 -18.90 -6.27
C ARG A 111 12.33 -17.69 -5.48
N LEU A 112 12.78 -17.86 -4.25
CA LEU A 112 13.31 -16.77 -3.44
C LEU A 112 14.54 -16.14 -4.10
N GLU A 113 15.43 -16.95 -4.66
CA GLU A 113 16.62 -16.45 -5.37
C GLU A 113 16.23 -15.56 -6.56
N ARG A 114 15.27 -16.02 -7.41
CA ARG A 114 14.78 -15.22 -8.55
C ARG A 114 14.12 -13.91 -8.11
N ILE A 115 13.27 -13.95 -7.09
CA ILE A 115 12.58 -12.75 -6.59
C ILE A 115 13.58 -11.77 -5.99
N THR A 116 14.57 -12.27 -5.22
CA THR A 116 15.62 -11.44 -4.61
C THR A 116 16.50 -10.78 -5.67
N ALA A 117 16.88 -11.51 -6.72
CA ALA A 117 17.66 -10.96 -7.82
C ALA A 117 16.89 -9.91 -8.65
N ALA A 118 15.56 -10.03 -8.70
CA ALA A 118 14.70 -9.13 -9.47
C ALA A 118 14.33 -7.82 -8.75
N ASN A 119 14.53 -7.72 -7.45
CA ASN A 119 14.06 -6.59 -6.63
C ASN A 119 15.21 -5.87 -5.92
N SER A 120 14.97 -4.62 -5.49
CA SER A 120 15.95 -3.89 -4.69
C SER A 120 16.10 -4.51 -3.28
N LYS A 121 17.25 -4.28 -2.65
CA LYS A 121 17.51 -4.75 -1.29
C LYS A 121 16.43 -4.25 -0.32
N GLU A 122 16.08 -2.97 -0.42
CA GLU A 122 15.12 -2.31 0.47
C GLU A 122 13.72 -2.91 0.33
N SER A 123 13.27 -3.16 -0.90
CA SER A 123 11.97 -3.79 -1.14
C SER A 123 11.93 -5.25 -0.68
N MET A 124 13.05 -5.96 -0.79
CA MET A 124 13.17 -7.32 -0.24
C MET A 124 13.22 -7.34 1.28
N GLU A 125 13.93 -6.40 1.92
CA GLU A 125 13.91 -6.25 3.39
C GLU A 125 12.49 -6.05 3.93
N ALA A 126 11.63 -5.37 3.17
CA ALA A 126 10.23 -5.21 3.52
C ALA A 126 9.41 -6.52 3.47
N ALA A 127 9.88 -7.53 2.73
CA ALA A 127 9.24 -8.85 2.60
C ALA A 127 9.76 -9.90 3.59
N TYR A 128 10.88 -9.60 4.26
CA TYR A 128 11.50 -10.53 5.21
C TYR A 128 11.02 -10.29 6.63
N GLU A 129 10.94 -11.37 7.43
CA GLU A 129 10.74 -11.30 8.88
C GLU A 129 11.56 -12.39 9.59
N THR A 130 12.07 -12.06 10.77
CA THR A 130 12.81 -13.01 11.60
C THR A 130 11.82 -13.80 12.48
N VAL A 131 11.70 -15.09 12.20
CA VAL A 131 10.82 -15.99 12.95
C VAL A 131 11.69 -17.09 13.58
N ASN A 132 11.63 -17.24 14.89
CA ASN A 132 12.45 -18.22 15.66
C ASN A 132 13.97 -18.09 15.40
N GLY A 133 14.45 -16.87 15.17
CA GLY A 133 15.88 -16.60 14.92
C GLY A 133 16.32 -16.80 13.47
N GLU A 134 15.44 -17.21 12.56
CA GLU A 134 15.72 -17.35 11.14
C GLU A 134 14.96 -16.30 10.32
N ASN A 135 15.64 -15.73 9.32
CA ASN A 135 15.07 -14.70 8.45
C ASN A 135 14.39 -15.36 7.24
N HIS A 136 13.10 -15.10 7.06
CA HIS A 136 12.26 -15.71 6.02
C HIS A 136 11.50 -14.66 5.24
N ALA A 137 11.29 -14.92 3.92
CA ALA A 137 10.47 -14.07 3.07
C ALA A 137 9.03 -14.58 2.98
N TYR A 138 8.05 -13.66 3.01
CA TYR A 138 6.61 -13.97 3.03
C TYR A 138 5.78 -13.21 2.00
N GLY A 139 6.39 -12.37 1.20
CA GLY A 139 5.70 -11.61 0.16
C GLY A 139 6.59 -11.30 -1.03
N MET A 140 5.97 -10.98 -2.15
CA MET A 140 6.65 -10.57 -3.38
C MET A 140 6.42 -9.08 -3.59
N PRO A 141 7.46 -8.24 -3.48
CA PRO A 141 7.33 -6.79 -3.69
C PRO A 141 6.93 -6.49 -5.13
N TYR A 142 6.05 -5.51 -5.36
CA TYR A 142 5.69 -5.13 -6.71
C TYR A 142 5.49 -3.63 -6.95
N THR A 143 5.34 -2.81 -5.89
CA THR A 143 5.30 -1.35 -6.02
C THR A 143 5.72 -0.66 -4.73
N ASP A 144 6.32 0.52 -4.88
CA ASP A 144 6.53 1.45 -3.78
C ASP A 144 5.18 1.97 -3.25
N ASN A 145 5.13 2.28 -1.97
CA ASN A 145 3.98 2.87 -1.29
C ASN A 145 4.44 4.03 -0.42
N THR A 146 4.45 5.24 -1.01
CA THR A 146 4.83 6.48 -0.34
C THR A 146 3.98 7.63 -0.84
N PHE A 147 4.10 8.79 -0.22
CA PHE A 147 3.44 10.02 -0.63
C PHE A 147 4.47 11.10 -0.98
N PHE A 148 4.04 12.03 -1.83
CA PHE A 148 4.84 13.11 -2.36
C PHE A 148 3.94 14.31 -2.68
N LEU A 149 4.47 15.36 -3.29
CA LEU A 149 3.75 16.58 -3.61
C LEU A 149 3.29 16.58 -5.06
N TYR A 150 1.99 16.85 -5.29
CA TYR A 150 1.42 17.30 -6.56
C TYR A 150 1.21 18.81 -6.55
N TYR A 151 1.41 19.47 -7.68
CA TYR A 151 1.13 20.91 -7.80
C TYR A 151 0.79 21.35 -9.22
N ASP A 152 0.07 22.47 -9.31
CA ASP A 152 -0.23 23.18 -10.54
C ASP A 152 0.93 24.13 -10.88
N LYS A 153 1.74 23.81 -11.91
CA LYS A 153 2.90 24.63 -12.32
C LYS A 153 2.51 25.95 -12.97
N SER A 154 1.21 26.20 -13.27
CA SER A 154 0.76 27.52 -13.67
C SER A 154 0.64 28.49 -12.50
N VAL A 155 0.60 27.97 -11.26
CA VAL A 155 0.47 28.76 -10.02
C VAL A 155 1.78 28.75 -9.22
N LEU A 156 2.47 27.62 -9.18
CA LEU A 156 3.65 27.36 -8.34
C LEU A 156 4.86 26.97 -9.20
N THR A 157 6.01 27.54 -8.90
CA THR A 157 7.31 27.16 -9.49
C THR A 157 7.99 26.06 -8.66
N GLU A 158 9.02 25.41 -9.21
CA GLU A 158 9.87 24.47 -8.47
C GLU A 158 10.50 25.10 -7.20
N THR A 159 10.83 26.39 -7.25
CA THR A 159 11.34 27.12 -6.08
C THR A 159 10.25 27.31 -5.02
N ASP A 160 9.02 27.63 -5.41
CA ASP A 160 7.92 27.82 -4.48
C ASP A 160 7.60 26.53 -3.73
N VAL A 161 7.64 25.37 -4.42
CA VAL A 161 7.30 24.08 -3.83
C VAL A 161 8.42 23.45 -2.98
N ALA A 162 9.59 24.08 -2.91
CA ALA A 162 10.68 23.59 -2.07
C ALA A 162 10.38 23.69 -0.57
N THR A 163 9.52 24.62 -0.15
CA THR A 163 9.14 24.83 1.25
C THR A 163 7.63 25.03 1.42
N LEU A 164 7.07 24.65 2.58
CA LEU A 164 5.66 24.93 2.90
C LEU A 164 5.37 26.44 2.90
N ASP A 165 6.30 27.25 3.41
CA ASP A 165 6.16 28.72 3.38
C ASP A 165 6.09 29.25 1.95
N GLY A 166 6.93 28.73 1.06
CA GLY A 166 6.92 29.07 -0.37
C GLY A 166 5.56 28.74 -1.01
N ILE A 167 5.08 27.52 -0.82
CA ILE A 167 3.75 27.11 -1.30
C ILE A 167 2.67 28.04 -0.78
N LEU A 168 2.61 28.23 0.54
CA LEU A 168 1.57 29.03 1.19
C LEU A 168 1.64 30.51 0.78
N SER A 169 2.81 31.03 0.42
CA SER A 169 2.96 32.42 -0.08
C SER A 169 2.16 32.66 -1.38
N LYS A 170 1.95 31.61 -2.18
CA LYS A 170 1.19 31.66 -3.44
C LYS A 170 -0.28 31.20 -3.27
N CYS A 171 -0.62 30.63 -2.11
CA CYS A 171 -1.98 30.20 -1.81
C CYS A 171 -2.85 31.33 -1.27
N SER A 172 -4.17 31.15 -1.37
CA SER A 172 -5.22 32.00 -0.78
C SER A 172 -6.27 31.10 -0.12
N SER A 173 -7.31 31.70 0.46
CA SER A 173 -8.45 30.92 1.00
C SER A 173 -9.22 30.13 -0.07
N ASN A 174 -9.11 30.55 -1.34
CA ASN A 174 -9.81 29.93 -2.49
C ASN A 174 -8.86 29.11 -3.38
N LYS A 175 -7.55 29.13 -3.12
CA LYS A 175 -6.52 28.36 -3.81
C LYS A 175 -5.56 27.81 -2.75
N GLN A 176 -5.87 26.64 -2.24
CA GLN A 176 -5.24 26.11 -1.03
C GLN A 176 -4.14 25.08 -1.34
N PHE A 177 -3.23 24.92 -0.38
CA PHE A 177 -2.44 23.71 -0.22
C PHE A 177 -3.19 22.71 0.64
N ALA A 178 -3.20 21.43 0.24
CA ALA A 178 -3.89 20.37 0.97
C ALA A 178 -2.93 19.30 1.48
N MET A 179 -3.12 18.88 2.75
CA MET A 179 -2.44 17.73 3.33
C MET A 179 -3.40 17.01 4.28
N PRO A 180 -3.55 15.67 4.22
CA PRO A 180 -4.47 14.90 5.06
C PRO A 180 -4.00 14.83 6.51
N MET A 181 -4.19 15.90 7.30
CA MET A 181 -3.74 15.94 8.70
C MET A 181 -4.58 15.04 9.63
N GLY A 182 -5.78 14.65 9.21
CA GLY A 182 -6.61 13.65 9.91
C GLY A 182 -6.23 12.20 9.62
N ASP A 183 -5.03 11.95 9.09
CA ASP A 183 -4.50 10.63 8.83
C ASP A 183 -3.06 10.54 9.38
N GLY A 184 -2.84 9.62 10.32
CA GLY A 184 -1.57 9.45 11.02
C GLY A 184 -0.39 9.12 10.10
N TRP A 185 -0.65 8.52 8.95
CA TRP A 185 0.38 8.19 7.97
C TRP A 185 1.07 9.44 7.39
N TYR A 186 0.32 10.54 7.22
CA TYR A 186 0.87 11.82 6.75
C TYR A 186 1.44 12.68 7.89
N THR A 187 0.78 12.72 9.04
CA THR A 187 1.18 13.60 10.16
C THR A 187 2.53 13.24 10.75
N THR A 188 2.93 11.97 10.76
CA THR A 188 4.24 11.50 11.23
C THR A 188 5.41 12.11 10.46
N SER A 189 5.20 12.59 9.23
CA SER A 189 6.24 13.14 8.35
C SER A 189 6.97 14.35 8.94
N PHE A 190 6.33 15.10 9.81
CA PHE A 190 6.94 16.24 10.48
C PHE A 190 7.96 15.80 11.53
N TYR A 191 7.65 14.79 12.33
CA TYR A 191 8.49 14.28 13.41
C TYR A 191 9.74 13.57 12.88
N PHE A 192 9.59 12.77 11.84
CA PHE A 192 10.71 12.02 11.26
C PHE A 192 11.80 12.91 10.70
N GLY A 193 11.47 14.11 10.21
CA GLY A 193 12.45 15.09 9.74
C GLY A 193 13.41 15.57 10.83
N LYS A 194 13.04 15.42 12.11
CA LYS A 194 13.89 15.72 13.28
C LYS A 194 14.46 14.46 13.94
N ASN A 195 14.41 13.31 13.25
CA ASN A 195 14.83 12.02 13.75
C ASN A 195 14.08 11.55 15.01
N LEU A 196 12.92 12.14 15.27
CA LEU A 196 12.00 11.62 16.28
C LEU A 196 11.34 10.34 15.75
N GLY A 197 10.97 9.44 16.65
CA GLY A 197 10.46 8.16 16.23
C GLY A 197 9.89 7.32 17.35
N TYR A 198 9.94 6.04 17.11
CA TYR A 198 9.45 5.01 18.02
C TYR A 198 10.41 3.81 18.02
N ASN A 199 10.34 3.01 19.06
CA ASN A 199 10.97 1.69 19.12
C ASN A 199 9.96 0.67 19.60
N VAL A 200 9.97 -0.52 19.00
CA VAL A 200 9.10 -1.64 19.35
C VAL A 200 9.94 -2.83 19.73
N GLU A 201 9.70 -3.37 20.91
CA GLU A 201 10.28 -4.64 21.36
C GLU A 201 9.27 -5.76 21.09
N TYR A 202 9.74 -6.86 20.54
CA TYR A 202 8.92 -8.02 20.19
C TYR A 202 9.33 -9.24 21.03
N ASP A 203 8.38 -10.10 21.33
CA ASP A 203 8.66 -11.44 21.85
C ASP A 203 9.05 -12.41 20.71
N LYS A 204 9.33 -13.67 21.08
CA LYS A 204 9.68 -14.72 20.12
C LYS A 204 8.57 -15.04 19.09
N ASN A 205 7.34 -14.64 19.36
CA ASN A 205 6.20 -14.84 18.48
C ASN A 205 5.86 -13.57 17.68
N LEU A 206 6.76 -12.56 17.64
CA LEU A 206 6.55 -11.25 17.01
C LEU A 206 5.39 -10.44 17.61
N ALA A 207 4.95 -10.75 18.83
CA ALA A 207 4.00 -9.91 19.54
C ALA A 207 4.72 -8.71 20.15
N GLU A 208 4.14 -7.51 19.99
CA GLU A 208 4.68 -6.27 20.57
C GLU A 208 4.61 -6.36 22.09
N THR A 209 5.74 -6.22 22.76
CA THR A 209 5.84 -6.31 24.23
C THR A 209 6.07 -4.97 24.89
N LYS A 210 6.71 -4.05 24.18
CA LYS A 210 6.93 -2.68 24.64
C LYS A 210 7.07 -1.75 23.45
N ILE A 211 6.44 -0.60 23.55
CA ILE A 211 6.53 0.49 22.58
C ILE A 211 7.01 1.73 23.32
N THR A 212 7.97 2.44 22.74
CA THR A 212 8.41 3.76 23.18
C THR A 212 8.34 4.74 22.02
N CYS A 213 7.94 5.99 22.30
CA CYS A 213 7.79 7.03 21.31
C CYS A 213 8.30 8.36 21.89
N ASP A 214 9.21 9.02 21.19
CA ASP A 214 9.86 10.24 21.67
C ASP A 214 9.28 11.54 21.11
N PHE A 215 8.05 11.47 20.58
CA PHE A 215 7.39 12.64 19.98
C PHE A 215 7.03 13.73 21.00
N ASP A 216 6.91 13.45 22.28
CA ASP A 216 6.50 14.41 23.31
C ASP A 216 7.66 15.10 24.04
N ASN A 217 8.90 14.92 23.58
CA ASN A 217 10.03 15.70 24.07
C ASN A 217 9.95 17.17 23.58
N GLU A 218 10.85 18.04 24.07
CA GLU A 218 10.82 19.48 23.72
C GLU A 218 10.96 19.74 22.20
N THR A 219 11.71 18.91 21.48
CA THR A 219 11.79 19.01 20.01
C THR A 219 10.46 18.64 19.37
N GLY A 220 9.81 17.58 19.84
CA GLY A 220 8.50 17.17 19.33
C GLY A 220 7.38 18.16 19.65
N VAL A 221 7.45 18.81 20.81
CA VAL A 221 6.57 19.96 21.13
C VAL A 221 6.75 21.07 20.10
N ALA A 222 8.00 21.45 19.80
CA ALA A 222 8.28 22.49 18.80
C ALA A 222 7.82 22.08 17.39
N VAL A 223 7.98 20.80 16.99
CA VAL A 223 7.43 20.25 15.75
C VAL A 223 5.92 20.39 15.71
N THR A 224 5.23 20.03 16.80
CA THR A 224 3.77 20.13 16.90
C THR A 224 3.27 21.57 16.86
N GLU A 225 4.01 22.52 17.48
CA GLU A 225 3.75 23.95 17.37
C GLU A 225 3.91 24.46 15.92
N ALA A 226 4.95 23.99 15.20
CA ALA A 226 5.13 24.30 13.80
C ALA A 226 3.98 23.74 12.95
N MET A 227 3.58 22.48 13.15
CA MET A 227 2.40 21.86 12.50
C MET A 227 1.15 22.71 12.73
N TRP A 228 0.89 23.07 13.99
CA TRP A 228 -0.26 23.91 14.34
C TRP A 228 -0.20 25.28 13.66
N SER A 229 0.99 25.89 13.55
CA SER A 229 1.14 27.17 12.87
C SER A 229 0.71 27.16 11.42
N TYR A 230 0.92 26.03 10.71
CA TYR A 230 0.47 25.83 9.33
C TYR A 230 -1.00 25.46 9.26
N VAL A 231 -1.45 24.48 10.07
CA VAL A 231 -2.84 23.97 10.04
C VAL A 231 -3.86 25.08 10.30
N LYS A 232 -3.58 26.02 11.21
CA LYS A 232 -4.51 27.12 11.53
C LYS A 232 -4.70 28.13 10.39
N GLU A 233 -3.81 28.17 9.38
CA GLU A 233 -3.94 29.08 8.26
C GLU A 233 -5.10 28.73 7.34
N SER A 234 -5.85 29.73 6.84
CA SER A 234 -6.96 29.53 5.90
C SER A 234 -6.49 28.96 4.55
N ARG A 235 -5.21 29.16 4.20
CA ARG A 235 -4.56 28.67 2.97
C ARG A 235 -4.18 27.20 3.03
N PHE A 236 -4.21 26.57 4.22
CA PHE A 236 -3.87 25.17 4.45
C PHE A 236 -5.14 24.36 4.68
N LYS A 237 -5.48 23.46 3.76
CA LYS A 237 -6.60 22.52 3.86
C LYS A 237 -6.17 21.25 4.59
N ALA A 238 -6.30 21.26 5.93
CA ALA A 238 -5.88 20.17 6.79
C ALA A 238 -6.87 18.99 6.81
N ASP A 239 -8.16 19.25 6.57
CA ASP A 239 -9.25 18.25 6.54
C ASP A 239 -9.36 17.53 5.19
N ALA A 240 -8.26 17.48 4.43
CA ALA A 240 -8.17 16.83 3.13
C ALA A 240 -8.23 15.30 3.25
N ASN A 241 -8.73 14.67 2.21
CA ASN A 241 -8.61 13.25 1.90
C ASN A 241 -8.52 13.09 0.38
N ASP A 242 -8.34 11.87 -0.13
CA ASP A 242 -8.16 11.64 -1.57
C ASP A 242 -9.29 12.26 -2.42
N SER A 243 -10.55 12.08 -2.01
CA SER A 243 -11.70 12.64 -2.75
C SER A 243 -11.72 14.16 -2.74
N LYS A 244 -11.40 14.80 -1.61
CA LYS A 244 -11.33 16.27 -1.51
C LYS A 244 -10.14 16.83 -2.29
N ILE A 245 -9.01 16.11 -2.33
CA ILE A 245 -7.84 16.51 -3.10
C ILE A 245 -8.15 16.48 -4.60
N THR A 246 -8.68 15.38 -5.10
CA THR A 246 -9.01 15.25 -6.53
C THR A 246 -10.10 16.24 -6.95
N ALA A 247 -11.15 16.41 -6.16
CA ALA A 247 -12.19 17.42 -6.41
C ALA A 247 -11.62 18.85 -6.41
N GLY A 248 -10.72 19.17 -5.47
CA GLY A 248 -10.12 20.49 -5.36
C GLY A 248 -9.17 20.84 -6.51
N PHE A 249 -8.45 19.87 -7.09
CA PHE A 249 -7.70 20.09 -8.33
C PHE A 249 -8.63 20.29 -9.52
N ASN A 250 -9.77 19.56 -9.57
CA ASN A 250 -10.76 19.70 -10.64
C ASN A 250 -11.44 21.09 -10.65
N ASP A 251 -11.79 21.63 -9.49
CA ASP A 251 -12.45 22.94 -9.38
C ASP A 251 -11.47 24.12 -9.17
N GLY A 252 -10.16 23.83 -9.09
CA GLY A 252 -9.10 24.82 -8.90
C GLY A 252 -9.00 25.42 -7.49
N SER A 253 -9.71 24.85 -6.51
CA SER A 253 -9.61 25.27 -5.11
C SER A 253 -8.35 24.73 -4.38
N ILE A 254 -7.73 23.68 -4.94
CA ILE A 254 -6.42 23.14 -4.50
C ILE A 254 -5.42 23.35 -5.62
N VAL A 255 -4.27 23.94 -5.30
CA VAL A 255 -3.17 24.20 -6.25
C VAL A 255 -1.92 23.38 -5.93
N ALA A 256 -1.84 22.82 -4.73
CA ALA A 256 -0.84 21.82 -4.35
C ALA A 256 -1.39 20.89 -3.30
N ALA A 257 -1.00 19.61 -3.32
CA ALA A 257 -1.44 18.64 -2.32
C ALA A 257 -0.41 17.54 -2.09
N VAL A 258 -0.31 17.08 -0.84
CA VAL A 258 0.38 15.85 -0.48
C VAL A 258 -0.55 14.66 -0.70
N SER A 259 -0.16 13.74 -1.54
CA SER A 259 -0.90 12.49 -1.80
C SER A 259 0.03 11.42 -2.39
N GLY A 260 -0.49 10.22 -2.58
CA GLY A 260 0.23 9.11 -3.21
C GLY A 260 -0.08 8.94 -4.69
N ILE A 261 0.56 7.94 -5.29
CA ILE A 261 0.46 7.66 -6.73
C ILE A 261 -0.97 7.31 -7.18
N TRP A 262 -1.82 6.84 -6.30
CA TRP A 262 -3.20 6.45 -6.59
C TRP A 262 -4.10 7.59 -7.08
N ASN A 263 -3.78 8.85 -6.77
CA ASN A 263 -4.50 10.03 -7.23
C ASN A 263 -3.95 10.62 -8.54
N ARG A 264 -2.81 10.09 -9.05
CA ARG A 264 -2.12 10.60 -10.23
C ARG A 264 -3.03 10.81 -11.43
N THR A 265 -3.76 9.77 -11.83
CA THR A 265 -4.56 9.79 -13.07
C THR A 265 -5.58 10.91 -13.04
N ALA A 266 -6.33 11.06 -11.94
CA ALA A 266 -7.32 12.11 -11.80
C ALA A 266 -6.68 13.52 -11.79
N ILE A 267 -5.62 13.71 -10.99
CA ILE A 267 -4.94 15.03 -10.89
C ILE A 267 -4.32 15.40 -12.23
N GLN A 268 -3.70 14.47 -12.94
CA GLN A 268 -3.10 14.70 -14.25
C GLN A 268 -4.17 15.05 -15.32
N GLU A 269 -5.32 14.39 -15.27
CA GLU A 269 -6.44 14.71 -16.15
C GLU A 269 -6.94 16.14 -15.95
N TYR A 270 -7.07 16.58 -14.70
CA TYR A 270 -7.55 17.93 -14.37
C TYR A 270 -6.53 19.04 -14.67
N LEU A 271 -5.27 18.80 -14.38
CA LEU A 271 -4.22 19.81 -14.60
C LEU A 271 -3.67 19.83 -16.03
N GLY A 272 -3.79 18.74 -16.78
CA GLY A 272 -3.27 18.64 -18.14
C GLY A 272 -1.79 18.98 -18.23
N GLU A 273 -1.42 19.96 -19.05
CA GLU A 273 -0.03 20.43 -19.23
C GLU A 273 0.55 21.09 -17.96
N ASN A 274 -0.31 21.54 -17.03
CA ASN A 274 0.11 22.17 -15.79
C ASN A 274 0.41 21.15 -14.66
N PHE A 275 0.24 19.86 -14.94
CA PHE A 275 0.54 18.79 -13.99
C PHE A 275 2.03 18.77 -13.64
N ALA A 276 2.33 18.76 -12.34
CA ALA A 276 3.68 18.64 -11.82
C ALA A 276 3.70 17.86 -10.51
N ALA A 277 4.85 17.25 -10.21
CA ALA A 277 5.11 16.52 -8.97
C ALA A 277 6.52 16.78 -8.46
N ALA A 278 6.70 16.76 -7.15
CA ALA A 278 7.98 16.94 -6.48
C ALA A 278 8.04 16.09 -5.20
N LYS A 279 9.25 15.93 -4.63
CA LYS A 279 9.38 15.45 -3.26
C LYS A 279 8.63 16.38 -2.30
N LEU A 280 8.35 15.94 -1.09
CA LEU A 280 7.76 16.78 -0.06
C LEU A 280 8.61 18.03 0.20
N PRO A 281 7.97 19.17 0.52
CA PRO A 281 8.66 20.40 0.89
C PRO A 281 9.36 20.28 2.25
N THR A 282 10.18 21.25 2.58
CA THR A 282 10.61 21.51 3.95
C THR A 282 9.54 22.33 4.69
N TYR A 283 9.55 22.27 6.02
CA TYR A 283 8.80 23.19 6.87
C TYR A 283 9.74 23.97 7.76
N THR A 284 9.33 25.17 8.20
CA THR A 284 10.12 26.00 9.07
C THR A 284 9.86 25.66 10.53
N LEU A 285 10.89 25.19 11.23
CA LEU A 285 10.89 24.97 12.67
C LEU A 285 11.48 26.19 13.37
N TYR A 286 11.01 26.51 14.58
CA TYR A 286 11.41 27.67 15.39
C TYR A 286 11.29 29.02 14.67
N LYS A 287 10.26 29.17 13.84
CA LYS A 287 10.03 30.34 12.98
C LYS A 287 10.11 31.66 13.75
N GLY A 288 10.91 32.60 13.22
CA GLY A 288 11.10 33.93 13.82
C GLY A 288 12.04 33.97 15.01
N THR A 289 12.77 32.90 15.31
CA THR A 289 13.77 32.83 16.38
C THR A 289 15.20 32.72 15.81
N ALA A 290 16.20 32.86 16.69
CA ALA A 290 17.59 32.65 16.30
C ALA A 290 17.93 31.20 15.89
N ASN A 291 17.06 30.25 16.24
CA ASN A 291 17.21 28.83 15.96
C ASN A 291 16.34 28.37 14.77
N GLU A 292 15.81 29.31 13.97
CA GLU A 292 15.01 28.99 12.79
C GLU A 292 15.75 28.07 11.84
N GLU A 293 15.12 26.97 11.46
CA GLU A 293 15.68 25.98 10.54
C GLU A 293 14.63 25.42 9.58
N GLN A 294 15.08 24.98 8.40
CA GLN A 294 14.27 24.24 7.44
C GLN A 294 14.41 22.74 7.69
N VAL A 295 13.30 22.08 7.95
CA VAL A 295 13.23 20.64 8.24
C VAL A 295 12.53 19.93 7.09
N GLN A 296 13.16 18.90 6.52
CA GLN A 296 12.59 18.12 5.42
C GLN A 296 11.44 17.24 5.94
N LEU A 297 10.25 17.37 5.35
CA LEU A 297 9.18 16.41 5.57
C LEU A 297 9.61 15.02 5.09
N THR A 298 9.52 14.02 5.98
CA THR A 298 10.05 12.68 5.78
C THR A 298 8.91 11.68 5.71
N ALA A 299 8.69 11.07 4.55
CA ALA A 299 7.61 10.11 4.34
C ALA A 299 7.95 8.71 4.87
N PHE A 300 6.98 7.80 4.84
CA PHE A 300 7.28 6.39 4.94
C PHE A 300 7.81 5.84 3.60
N ALA A 301 8.85 5.00 3.67
CA ALA A 301 9.22 4.08 2.61
C ALA A 301 8.44 2.78 2.82
N GLY A 302 7.25 2.73 2.29
CA GLY A 302 6.41 1.54 2.28
C GLY A 302 6.54 0.77 0.97
N TYR A 303 6.12 -0.48 1.01
CA TYR A 303 6.02 -1.35 -0.15
C TYR A 303 4.71 -2.11 -0.10
N LYS A 304 4.10 -2.33 -1.26
CA LYS A 304 3.03 -3.30 -1.41
C LYS A 304 3.62 -4.63 -1.85
N LEU A 305 3.16 -5.65 -1.17
CA LEU A 305 3.60 -7.03 -1.33
C LEU A 305 2.42 -7.89 -1.76
N LEU A 306 2.66 -8.83 -2.65
CA LEU A 306 1.70 -9.87 -2.98
C LEU A 306 1.97 -11.09 -2.09
N GLY A 307 1.03 -11.42 -1.22
CA GLY A 307 1.09 -12.56 -0.32
C GLY A 307 0.26 -13.73 -0.83
N VAL A 308 0.71 -14.94 -0.52
CA VAL A 308 -0.04 -16.18 -0.76
C VAL A 308 -0.49 -16.76 0.57
N ASN A 309 -1.79 -17.03 0.68
CA ASN A 309 -2.39 -17.57 1.89
C ASN A 309 -1.82 -18.96 2.23
N ASN A 310 -1.41 -19.13 3.48
CA ASN A 310 -0.88 -20.40 3.95
C ASN A 310 -1.92 -21.52 3.99
N TYR A 311 -3.20 -21.20 3.95
CA TYR A 311 -4.32 -22.15 3.89
C TYR A 311 -4.85 -22.40 2.48
N SER A 312 -4.24 -21.77 1.45
CA SER A 312 -4.59 -22.04 0.05
C SER A 312 -4.46 -23.51 -0.28
N LYS A 313 -5.46 -24.09 -0.93
CA LYS A 313 -5.45 -25.48 -1.42
C LYS A 313 -4.59 -25.63 -2.69
N HIS A 314 -4.20 -24.53 -3.29
CA HIS A 314 -3.43 -24.43 -4.53
C HIS A 314 -2.16 -23.58 -4.37
N LYS A 315 -1.45 -23.75 -3.24
CA LYS A 315 -0.28 -22.91 -2.87
C LYS A 315 0.75 -22.76 -4.00
N THR A 316 1.10 -23.88 -4.65
CA THR A 316 2.10 -23.85 -5.75
C THR A 316 1.62 -22.99 -6.90
N ASP A 317 0.38 -23.19 -7.36
CA ASP A 317 -0.19 -22.41 -8.46
C ASP A 317 -0.38 -20.93 -8.08
N ALA A 318 -0.74 -20.66 -6.82
CA ALA A 318 -0.84 -19.30 -6.29
C ALA A 318 0.53 -18.61 -6.23
N LEU A 319 1.58 -19.32 -5.81
CA LEU A 319 2.97 -18.80 -5.84
C LEU A 319 3.47 -18.59 -7.28
N ASP A 320 3.15 -19.48 -8.21
CA ASP A 320 3.50 -19.34 -9.64
C ASP A 320 2.83 -18.09 -10.22
N PHE A 321 1.55 -17.88 -9.91
CA PHE A 321 0.83 -16.67 -10.33
C PHE A 321 1.41 -15.41 -9.69
N ALA A 322 1.71 -15.43 -8.38
CA ALA A 322 2.27 -14.28 -7.68
C ALA A 322 3.65 -13.87 -8.23
N GLU A 323 4.52 -14.83 -8.53
CA GLU A 323 5.81 -14.59 -9.18
C GLU A 323 5.62 -14.03 -10.61
N PHE A 324 4.67 -14.57 -11.37
CA PHE A 324 4.33 -14.05 -12.70
C PHE A 324 3.78 -12.63 -12.63
N PHE A 325 2.87 -12.34 -11.68
CA PHE A 325 2.28 -11.03 -11.46
C PHE A 325 3.35 -9.96 -11.16
N THR A 326 4.37 -10.33 -10.38
CA THR A 326 5.41 -9.40 -9.91
C THR A 326 6.66 -9.39 -10.81
N ASN A 327 6.62 -10.01 -11.98
CA ASN A 327 7.73 -10.00 -12.92
C ASN A 327 7.94 -8.61 -13.57
N LYS A 328 9.07 -8.43 -14.27
CA LYS A 328 9.44 -7.19 -14.94
C LYS A 328 8.33 -6.66 -15.85
N GLU A 329 7.85 -7.50 -16.75
CA GLU A 329 6.90 -7.14 -17.80
C GLU A 329 5.58 -6.64 -17.19
N ASN A 330 5.08 -7.34 -16.18
CA ASN A 330 3.84 -6.98 -15.51
C ASN A 330 4.01 -5.74 -14.62
N GLN A 331 5.16 -5.52 -14.01
CA GLN A 331 5.41 -4.27 -13.27
C GLN A 331 5.54 -3.06 -14.21
N VAL A 332 6.16 -3.19 -15.39
CA VAL A 332 6.15 -2.12 -16.42
C VAL A 332 4.73 -1.84 -16.89
N LYS A 333 3.94 -2.88 -17.18
CA LYS A 333 2.53 -2.73 -17.56
C LYS A 333 1.70 -2.07 -16.47
N HIS A 334 1.91 -2.45 -15.21
CA HIS A 334 1.24 -1.83 -14.08
C HIS A 334 1.58 -0.34 -13.95
N PHE A 335 2.84 0.01 -14.19
CA PHE A 335 3.26 1.40 -14.27
C PHE A 335 2.57 2.15 -15.41
N GLU A 336 2.49 1.58 -16.61
CA GLU A 336 1.83 2.19 -17.75
C GLU A 336 0.33 2.43 -17.52
N GLU A 337 -0.35 1.46 -16.90
CA GLU A 337 -1.80 1.54 -16.66
C GLU A 337 -2.16 2.40 -15.43
N ARG A 338 -1.31 2.42 -14.40
CA ARG A 338 -1.63 2.99 -13.08
C ARG A 338 -0.61 4.02 -12.56
N GLY A 339 0.54 4.15 -13.22
CA GLY A 339 1.63 5.00 -12.78
C GLY A 339 2.35 4.51 -11.51
N VAL A 340 2.05 3.31 -11.01
CA VAL A 340 2.67 2.77 -9.80
C VAL A 340 4.12 2.39 -10.05
N VAL A 341 5.05 2.87 -9.21
CA VAL A 341 6.47 2.69 -9.44
C VAL A 341 6.90 1.25 -9.13
N PRO A 342 7.58 0.57 -10.07
CA PRO A 342 8.03 -0.80 -9.88
C PRO A 342 9.03 -0.97 -8.75
N THR A 343 9.04 -2.11 -8.07
CA THR A 343 10.15 -2.56 -7.19
C THR A 343 11.21 -3.35 -7.96
N ASN A 344 10.83 -3.94 -9.09
CA ASN A 344 11.73 -4.70 -9.95
C ASN A 344 12.81 -3.77 -10.54
N VAL A 345 14.09 -4.12 -10.32
CA VAL A 345 15.23 -3.26 -10.68
C VAL A 345 15.39 -3.07 -12.19
N GLU A 346 14.98 -4.05 -13.01
CA GLU A 346 15.01 -3.92 -14.45
C GLU A 346 13.78 -3.17 -14.99
N ALA A 347 12.61 -3.30 -14.35
CA ALA A 347 11.44 -2.51 -14.69
C ALA A 347 11.66 -1.01 -14.38
N ARG A 348 12.38 -0.68 -13.31
CA ARG A 348 12.76 0.71 -12.99
C ARG A 348 13.65 1.36 -14.05
N LYS A 349 14.40 0.58 -14.85
CA LYS A 349 15.25 1.09 -15.94
C LYS A 349 14.47 1.37 -17.24
N ASP A 350 13.20 1.00 -17.31
CA ASP A 350 12.35 1.31 -18.45
C ASP A 350 12.31 2.83 -18.69
N GLU A 351 12.45 3.23 -19.96
CA GLU A 351 12.53 4.65 -20.33
C GLU A 351 11.28 5.44 -19.91
N LYS A 352 10.10 4.81 -19.93
CA LYS A 352 8.85 5.45 -19.51
C LYS A 352 8.84 5.70 -18.01
N VAL A 353 9.35 4.75 -17.20
CA VAL A 353 9.49 4.91 -15.74
C VAL A 353 10.51 6.02 -15.44
N GLN A 354 11.65 6.00 -16.12
CA GLN A 354 12.71 6.99 -15.93
C GLN A 354 12.32 8.42 -16.36
N ALA A 355 11.48 8.55 -17.38
CA ALA A 355 11.00 9.85 -17.86
C ALA A 355 9.89 10.44 -16.97
N ASP A 356 9.21 9.62 -16.19
CA ASP A 356 8.00 9.99 -15.47
C ASP A 356 8.26 10.94 -14.29
N ILE A 357 7.46 12.00 -14.19
CA ILE A 357 7.61 13.02 -13.17
C ILE A 357 7.28 12.53 -11.76
N CYS A 358 6.27 11.67 -11.61
CA CYS A 358 5.90 11.10 -10.32
C CYS A 358 6.93 10.07 -9.84
N ALA A 359 7.46 9.24 -10.77
CA ALA A 359 8.52 8.29 -10.44
C ALA A 359 9.79 9.01 -9.97
N LYS A 360 10.13 10.15 -10.58
CA LYS A 360 11.24 11.03 -10.14
C LYS A 360 10.97 11.60 -8.75
N ALA A 361 9.76 12.13 -8.52
CA ALA A 361 9.36 12.68 -7.22
C ALA A 361 9.43 11.63 -6.10
N ILE A 362 8.94 10.41 -6.36
CA ILE A 362 9.02 9.27 -5.43
C ILE A 362 10.48 8.89 -5.16
N THR A 363 11.30 8.77 -6.20
CA THR A 363 12.73 8.44 -6.06
C THR A 363 13.47 9.47 -5.20
N GLN A 364 13.17 10.76 -5.38
CA GLN A 364 13.72 11.83 -4.56
C GLN A 364 13.19 11.79 -3.12
N GLN A 365 11.89 11.49 -2.94
CA GLN A 365 11.27 11.39 -1.61
C GLN A 365 11.82 10.23 -0.80
N LEU A 366 12.10 9.09 -1.43
CA LEU A 366 12.66 7.92 -0.74
C LEU A 366 14.02 8.17 -0.07
N GLN A 367 14.77 9.20 -0.53
CA GLN A 367 15.99 9.65 0.17
C GLN A 367 15.68 10.30 1.53
N TYR A 368 14.44 10.74 1.73
CA TYR A 368 13.92 11.36 2.95
C TYR A 368 12.74 10.54 3.44
N SER A 369 13.00 9.28 3.77
CA SER A 369 11.96 8.36 4.21
C SER A 369 12.41 7.48 5.36
N LYS A 370 11.44 7.02 6.15
CA LYS A 370 11.60 6.03 7.21
C LYS A 370 10.89 4.74 6.79
N THR A 371 11.50 3.59 7.04
CA THR A 371 10.84 2.32 6.75
C THR A 371 9.50 2.21 7.46
N GLN A 372 8.48 1.73 6.75
CA GLN A 372 7.17 1.45 7.33
C GLN A 372 7.13 0.11 8.08
N LYS A 373 8.13 -0.74 7.90
CA LYS A 373 8.28 -1.97 8.66
C LYS A 373 8.53 -1.68 10.14
N GLY A 374 7.86 -2.39 11.04
CA GLY A 374 8.02 -2.24 12.48
C GLY A 374 7.36 -0.97 13.04
N VAL A 375 6.40 -0.39 12.33
CA VAL A 375 5.52 0.64 12.89
C VAL A 375 4.66 0.00 13.98
N PRO A 376 4.55 0.62 15.18
CA PRO A 376 3.70 0.08 16.25
C PRO A 376 2.26 -0.10 15.77
N SER A 377 1.63 -1.19 16.16
CA SER A 377 0.21 -1.44 15.83
C SER A 377 -0.72 -0.36 16.38
N THR A 378 -0.27 0.35 17.41
CA THR A 378 -0.98 1.45 18.10
C THR A 378 -0.72 2.84 17.48
N MET A 379 0.11 2.98 16.43
CA MET A 379 0.56 4.29 15.92
C MET A 379 -0.58 5.09 15.27
N TRP A 380 -1.36 4.46 14.41
CA TRP A 380 -2.20 5.20 13.45
C TRP A 380 -3.34 5.98 14.11
N ILE A 381 -4.11 5.34 15.00
CA ILE A 381 -5.28 5.96 15.65
C ILE A 381 -4.90 7.17 16.51
N PRO A 382 -3.86 7.13 17.38
CA PRO A 382 -3.44 8.31 18.14
C PRO A 382 -2.93 9.45 17.27
N MET A 383 -2.17 9.16 16.19
CA MET A 383 -1.68 10.18 15.26
C MET A 383 -2.82 10.80 14.44
N GLU A 384 -3.81 10.01 14.02
CA GLU A 384 -5.07 10.50 13.44
C GLU A 384 -5.81 11.41 14.44
N GLY A 385 -5.88 11.00 15.71
CA GLY A 385 -6.47 11.77 16.80
C GLY A 385 -5.80 13.13 16.98
N LEU A 386 -4.47 13.17 16.97
CA LEU A 386 -3.70 14.41 17.08
C LEU A 386 -3.99 15.37 15.92
N GLY A 387 -3.98 14.87 14.68
CA GLY A 387 -4.30 15.66 13.50
C GLY A 387 -5.76 16.15 13.48
N SER A 388 -6.70 15.30 13.88
CA SER A 388 -8.12 15.65 14.02
C SER A 388 -8.36 16.71 15.09
N ALA A 389 -7.60 16.66 16.20
CA ALA A 389 -7.66 17.69 17.24
C ALA A 389 -7.14 19.04 16.71
N MET A 390 -6.10 19.08 15.87
CA MET A 390 -5.65 20.30 15.18
C MET A 390 -6.75 20.86 14.25
N ILE A 391 -7.39 20.01 13.45
CA ILE A 391 -8.47 20.42 12.55
C ILE A 391 -9.63 21.03 13.33
N THR A 392 -10.02 20.41 14.44
CA THR A 392 -11.06 20.94 15.35
C THR A 392 -10.61 22.24 16.02
N GLY A 393 -9.35 22.30 16.47
CA GLY A 393 -8.74 23.49 17.06
C GLY A 393 -8.71 24.68 16.11
N LYS A 394 -8.53 24.46 14.81
CA LYS A 394 -8.64 25.53 13.79
C LYS A 394 -10.02 26.17 13.78
N GLN A 395 -11.08 25.40 13.98
CA GLN A 395 -12.46 25.90 14.02
C GLN A 395 -12.76 26.65 15.33
N SER A 396 -12.24 26.15 16.46
CA SER A 396 -12.46 26.76 17.79
C SER A 396 -11.48 27.89 18.12
N GLY A 397 -10.40 28.03 17.35
CA GLY A 397 -9.34 29.04 17.56
C GLY A 397 -8.31 28.65 18.63
N SER A 398 -8.35 27.41 19.20
CA SER A 398 -7.41 26.97 20.23
C SER A 398 -6.99 25.50 20.06
N PHE A 399 -5.73 25.22 20.40
CA PHE A 399 -5.17 23.87 20.41
C PHE A 399 -4.06 23.81 21.49
N ASP A 400 -4.25 22.94 22.48
CA ASP A 400 -3.25 22.72 23.52
C ASP A 400 -2.22 21.69 23.04
N VAL A 401 -1.11 22.19 22.53
CA VAL A 401 -0.05 21.39 21.94
C VAL A 401 0.48 20.32 22.89
N ARG A 402 0.85 20.71 24.12
CA ARG A 402 1.47 19.77 25.07
C ARG A 402 0.51 18.70 25.54
N ALA A 403 -0.72 19.09 25.88
CA ALA A 403 -1.73 18.14 26.35
C ALA A 403 -2.12 17.13 25.25
N GLN A 404 -2.35 17.60 24.02
CA GLN A 404 -2.74 16.73 22.90
C GLN A 404 -1.59 15.81 22.46
N LEU A 405 -0.36 16.33 22.41
CA LEU A 405 0.81 15.53 22.04
C LEU A 405 1.11 14.46 23.09
N LYS A 406 1.06 14.83 24.39
CA LYS A 406 1.25 13.84 25.46
C LYS A 406 0.19 12.75 25.41
N ALA A 407 -1.07 13.09 25.23
CA ALA A 407 -2.16 12.10 25.10
C ALA A 407 -1.94 11.17 23.88
N CYS A 408 -1.42 11.70 22.78
CA CYS A 408 -1.08 10.93 21.60
C CYS A 408 0.04 9.92 21.91
N VAL A 409 1.15 10.36 22.52
CA VAL A 409 2.29 9.49 22.86
C VAL A 409 1.88 8.43 23.89
N ASP A 410 1.17 8.82 24.97
CA ASP A 410 0.66 7.88 25.96
C ASP A 410 -0.24 6.79 25.33
N ALA A 411 -0.98 7.13 24.29
CA ALA A 411 -1.83 6.17 23.56
C ALA A 411 -1.03 5.26 22.61
N ILE A 412 0.04 5.78 21.99
CA ILE A 412 0.96 4.98 21.16
C ILE A 412 1.70 3.95 22.03
N GLU A 413 2.21 4.37 23.19
CA GLU A 413 2.99 3.52 24.10
C GLU A 413 2.14 2.52 24.89
N LYS A 414 0.82 2.70 24.87
CA LYS A 414 -0.10 1.80 25.54
C LYS A 414 -0.10 0.45 24.85
N ASN A 415 0.57 -0.53 25.46
CA ASN A 415 0.64 -1.89 24.96
C ASN A 415 -0.73 -2.38 24.50
N ALA A 416 -0.79 -2.88 23.26
CA ALA A 416 -1.92 -3.69 22.83
C ALA A 416 -1.94 -4.94 23.72
N LYS A 417 -2.97 -5.06 24.55
CA LYS A 417 -3.22 -6.25 25.37
C LYS A 417 -3.85 -7.32 24.51
#